data_ef90c0298d06973cce0c195f379704ba
#
_entry.id   ef90c0298d06973cce0c195f379704ba
#
_cell.length_a   1.000
_cell.length_b   1.000
_cell.length_c   1.000
_cell.angle_alpha   90.00
_cell.angle_beta   90.00
_cell.angle_gamma   90.00
#
_symmetry.space_group_name_H-M   'P 1'
#
loop_
_entity.id
_entity.type
_entity.pdbx_description
1 polymer ?
#
loop_
_entity_poly.entity_id
_entity_poly.type
_entity_poly.pdbx_seq_one_letter_code
_entity_poly.pdbx_strand_id
1 'polypeptide(L)'
;MLLLARLTAGWGRWLWAAGLLSLLLPWLAQWLLGGALADWAPFMNARSLNWLGLISRKPFTEDYVPVLPWLGVMWWGLAAGQWLVAQRPAWLTAAVPRAARPLAQLGRWSLSYYLLHQPAMIAALTALAWLMAVKAT
;
A
#
# COMPACT_ATOMS: atom_id res chain seq x y z
N MET A 1 -1.58 -7.22 7.89
CA MET A 1 -0.58 -7.44 6.82
C MET A 1 0.84 -7.54 7.36
N LEU A 2 1.36 -6.60 8.18
CA LEU A 2 2.73 -6.64 8.72
C LEU A 2 3.06 -7.92 9.51
N LEU A 3 2.14 -8.40 10.34
CA LEU A 3 2.33 -9.67 11.08
C LEU A 3 2.49 -10.86 10.12
N LEU A 4 1.66 -10.94 9.09
CA LEU A 4 1.76 -11.99 8.07
C LEU A 4 3.09 -11.92 7.33
N ALA A 5 3.52 -10.73 6.93
CA ALA A 5 4.82 -10.53 6.29
C ALA A 5 5.98 -10.96 7.21
N ARG A 6 5.91 -10.66 8.52
CA ARG A 6 6.91 -11.08 9.49
C ARG A 6 6.95 -12.60 9.69
N LEU A 7 5.79 -13.26 9.80
CA LEU A 7 5.68 -14.71 9.96
C LEU A 7 6.20 -15.46 8.71
N THR A 8 6.01 -14.88 7.54
CA THR A 8 6.44 -15.47 6.27
C THR A 8 7.84 -15.04 5.83
N ALA A 9 8.53 -14.19 6.61
CA ALA A 9 9.86 -13.67 6.25
C ALA A 9 10.91 -14.77 5.98
N GLY A 10 10.78 -15.94 6.60
CA GLY A 10 11.65 -17.10 6.38
C GLY A 10 11.39 -17.90 5.10
N TRP A 11 10.37 -17.57 4.32
CA TRP A 11 10.02 -18.30 3.09
C TRP A 11 11.02 -18.10 1.94
N GLY A 12 11.94 -17.15 2.03
CA GLY A 12 12.99 -16.91 1.04
C GLY A 12 12.41 -16.72 -0.38
N ARG A 13 12.89 -17.56 -1.33
CA ARG A 13 12.43 -17.48 -2.74
C ARG A 13 10.93 -17.70 -2.95
N TRP A 14 10.25 -18.38 -2.03
CA TRP A 14 8.80 -18.62 -2.12
C TRP A 14 7.97 -17.35 -1.97
N LEU A 15 8.54 -16.30 -1.38
CA LEU A 15 7.88 -14.98 -1.29
C LEU A 15 7.59 -14.39 -2.67
N TRP A 16 8.42 -14.68 -3.68
CA TRP A 16 8.16 -14.24 -5.06
C TRP A 16 6.92 -14.91 -5.63
N ALA A 17 6.81 -16.24 -5.46
CA ALA A 17 5.65 -17.01 -5.93
C ALA A 17 4.38 -16.65 -5.15
N ALA A 18 4.46 -16.53 -3.84
CA ALA A 18 3.34 -16.11 -2.98
C ALA A 18 2.86 -14.70 -3.32
N GLY A 19 3.78 -13.78 -3.57
CA GLY A 19 3.48 -12.42 -4.00
C GLY A 19 2.77 -12.39 -5.35
N LEU A 20 3.28 -13.12 -6.33
CA LEU A 20 2.65 -13.25 -7.66
C LEU A 20 1.24 -13.83 -7.54
N LEU A 21 1.08 -14.91 -6.80
CA LEU A 21 -0.22 -15.54 -6.58
C LEU A 21 -1.21 -14.57 -5.94
N SER A 22 -0.76 -13.85 -4.89
CA SER A 22 -1.57 -12.85 -4.19
C SER A 22 -2.02 -11.69 -5.09
N LEU A 23 -1.21 -11.31 -6.07
CA LEU A 23 -1.55 -10.28 -7.06
C LEU A 23 -2.54 -10.78 -8.11
N LEU A 24 -2.40 -12.05 -8.53
CA LEU A 24 -3.24 -12.64 -9.58
C LEU A 24 -4.59 -13.12 -9.06
N LEU A 25 -4.68 -13.57 -7.80
CA LEU A 25 -5.89 -14.14 -7.21
C LEU A 25 -7.12 -13.22 -7.30
N PRO A 26 -7.06 -11.92 -7.00
CA PRO A 26 -8.24 -11.05 -7.13
C PRO A 26 -8.74 -10.92 -8.56
N TRP A 27 -7.83 -10.85 -9.53
CA TRP A 27 -8.17 -10.78 -10.94
C TRP A 27 -8.82 -12.11 -11.42
N LEU A 28 -8.21 -13.24 -11.05
CA LEU A 28 -8.76 -14.57 -11.34
C LEU A 28 -10.13 -14.77 -10.68
N ALA A 29 -10.29 -14.33 -9.42
CA ALA A 29 -11.56 -14.39 -8.71
C ALA A 29 -12.66 -13.59 -9.43
N GLN A 30 -12.37 -12.37 -9.88
CA GLN A 30 -13.32 -11.57 -10.65
C GLN A 30 -13.75 -12.28 -11.94
N TRP A 31 -12.82 -12.86 -12.66
CA TRP A 31 -13.11 -13.59 -13.90
C TRP A 31 -13.96 -14.86 -13.64
N LEU A 32 -13.59 -15.67 -12.63
CA LEU A 32 -14.33 -16.88 -12.27
C LEU A 32 -15.73 -16.58 -11.71
N LEU A 33 -15.87 -15.59 -10.83
CA LEU A 33 -17.13 -15.19 -10.23
C LEU A 33 -18.04 -14.44 -11.21
N GLY A 34 -17.49 -13.92 -12.29
CA GLY A 34 -18.26 -13.36 -13.41
C GLY A 34 -18.73 -14.41 -14.41
N GLY A 35 -18.23 -15.65 -14.34
CA GLY A 35 -18.51 -16.74 -15.28
C GLY A 35 -18.80 -18.05 -14.59
N ALA A 36 -17.84 -18.98 -14.61
CA ALA A 36 -18.01 -20.37 -14.18
C ALA A 36 -18.47 -20.55 -12.71
N LEU A 37 -18.16 -19.60 -11.83
CA LEU A 37 -18.51 -19.62 -10.40
C LEU A 37 -19.48 -18.50 -10.02
N ALA A 38 -20.35 -18.08 -10.93
CA ALA A 38 -21.30 -16.98 -10.69
C ALA A 38 -22.20 -17.23 -9.47
N ASP A 39 -22.58 -18.48 -9.20
CA ASP A 39 -23.40 -18.87 -8.04
C ASP A 39 -22.71 -18.59 -6.69
N TRP A 40 -21.37 -18.56 -6.67
CA TRP A 40 -20.58 -18.24 -5.48
C TRP A 40 -20.35 -16.74 -5.29
N ALA A 41 -20.70 -15.91 -6.28
CA ALA A 41 -20.49 -14.47 -6.22
C ALA A 41 -21.21 -13.80 -5.02
N PRO A 42 -22.46 -14.15 -4.63
CA PRO A 42 -23.10 -13.58 -3.46
C PRO A 42 -22.33 -13.85 -2.16
N PHE A 43 -21.80 -15.06 -2.01
CA PHE A 43 -21.01 -15.46 -0.83
C PHE A 43 -19.67 -14.72 -0.78
N MET A 44 -18.94 -14.66 -1.90
CA MET A 44 -17.64 -13.96 -1.98
C MET A 44 -17.79 -12.45 -1.83
N ASN A 45 -18.88 -11.86 -2.27
CA ASN A 45 -19.20 -10.44 -2.09
C ASN A 45 -19.82 -10.13 -0.71
N ALA A 46 -19.94 -11.12 0.18
CA ALA A 46 -20.45 -10.89 1.52
C ALA A 46 -19.55 -9.92 2.29
N ARG A 47 -20.14 -9.06 3.12
CA ARG A 47 -19.43 -8.03 3.89
C ARG A 47 -18.31 -8.61 4.78
N SER A 48 -18.50 -9.83 5.26
CA SER A 48 -17.54 -10.57 6.08
C SER A 48 -16.28 -11.01 5.32
N LEU A 49 -16.34 -11.14 3.99
CA LEU A 49 -15.24 -11.60 3.13
C LEU A 49 -14.61 -10.49 2.29
N ASN A 50 -15.21 -9.30 2.24
CA ASN A 50 -14.72 -8.18 1.44
C ASN A 50 -13.26 -7.81 1.76
N TRP A 51 -12.85 -7.94 3.02
CA TRP A 51 -11.48 -7.64 3.44
C TRP A 51 -10.42 -8.51 2.77
N LEU A 52 -10.79 -9.68 2.27
CA LEU A 52 -9.88 -10.60 1.59
C LEU A 52 -9.49 -10.08 0.20
N GLY A 53 -10.42 -9.46 -0.52
CA GLY A 53 -10.20 -8.93 -1.86
C GLY A 53 -10.58 -9.89 -3.01
N LEU A 54 -11.24 -11.02 -2.72
CA LEU A 54 -11.71 -11.99 -3.72
C LEU A 54 -13.17 -11.70 -4.07
N ILE A 55 -13.44 -10.52 -4.59
CA ILE A 55 -14.79 -10.04 -4.90
C ILE A 55 -14.98 -9.83 -6.41
N SER A 56 -16.20 -9.99 -6.89
CA SER A 56 -16.58 -9.68 -8.29
C SER A 56 -17.03 -8.23 -8.46
N ARG A 57 -17.55 -7.60 -7.39
CA ARG A 57 -18.02 -6.20 -7.39
C ARG A 57 -17.39 -5.44 -6.26
N LYS A 58 -16.73 -4.30 -6.58
CA LYS A 58 -16.16 -3.42 -5.58
C LYS A 58 -17.26 -2.90 -4.64
N PRO A 59 -17.08 -2.99 -3.30
CA PRO A 59 -18.03 -2.39 -2.36
C PRO A 59 -18.04 -0.87 -2.53
N PHE A 60 -19.19 -0.26 -2.25
CA PHE A 60 -19.35 1.19 -2.30
C PHE A 60 -18.71 1.83 -1.07
N THR A 61 -17.38 1.93 -1.10
CA THR A 61 -16.57 2.60 -0.07
C THR A 61 -15.42 3.31 -0.75
N GLU A 62 -15.02 4.48 -0.23
CA GLU A 62 -13.89 5.23 -0.76
C GLU A 62 -12.55 4.60 -0.36
N ASP A 63 -12.46 4.02 0.84
CA ASP A 63 -11.24 3.48 1.44
C ASP A 63 -11.17 1.94 1.40
N TYR A 64 -11.48 1.35 0.24
CA TYR A 64 -11.40 -0.11 0.11
C TYR A 64 -9.95 -0.56 -0.11
N VAL A 65 -9.33 -1.10 0.94
CA VAL A 65 -7.97 -1.64 0.91
C VAL A 65 -8.01 -3.11 1.38
N PRO A 66 -8.30 -4.06 0.48
CA PRO A 66 -8.33 -5.49 0.81
C PRO A 66 -6.93 -6.03 1.10
N VAL A 67 -6.87 -7.19 1.77
CA VAL A 67 -5.58 -7.86 2.03
C VAL A 67 -4.90 -8.25 0.73
N LEU A 68 -5.62 -8.90 -0.17
CA LEU A 68 -5.17 -9.15 -1.53
C LEU A 68 -5.63 -7.99 -2.44
N PRO A 69 -4.79 -7.42 -3.27
CA PRO A 69 -3.42 -7.77 -3.68
C PRO A 69 -2.29 -7.18 -2.82
N TRP A 70 -2.58 -6.31 -1.83
CA TRP A 70 -1.56 -5.55 -1.11
C TRP A 70 -0.56 -6.40 -0.34
N LEU A 71 -0.98 -7.57 0.15
CA LEU A 71 -0.07 -8.54 0.75
C LEU A 71 0.96 -9.05 -0.26
N GLY A 72 0.56 -9.19 -1.52
CA GLY A 72 1.47 -9.56 -2.60
C GLY A 72 2.56 -8.52 -2.84
N VAL A 73 2.20 -7.24 -2.84
CA VAL A 73 3.16 -6.12 -2.94
C VAL A 73 4.13 -6.14 -1.76
N MET A 74 3.64 -6.40 -0.54
CA MET A 74 4.49 -6.50 0.65
C MET A 74 5.45 -7.70 0.56
N TRP A 75 5.00 -8.87 0.11
CA TRP A 75 5.86 -10.03 -0.07
C TRP A 75 6.93 -9.80 -1.13
N TRP A 76 6.61 -9.15 -2.22
CA TRP A 76 7.60 -8.77 -3.23
C TRP A 76 8.60 -7.75 -2.70
N GLY A 77 8.13 -6.75 -1.94
CA GLY A 77 9.02 -5.80 -1.28
C GLY A 77 9.96 -6.47 -0.29
N LEU A 78 9.45 -7.45 0.50
CA LEU A 78 10.25 -8.22 1.43
C LEU A 78 11.28 -9.11 0.71
N ALA A 79 10.86 -9.83 -0.34
CA ALA A 79 11.74 -10.66 -1.16
C ALA A 79 12.83 -9.84 -1.85
N ALA A 80 12.46 -8.71 -2.45
CA ALA A 80 13.40 -7.79 -3.09
C ALA A 80 14.39 -7.19 -2.07
N GLY A 81 13.91 -6.80 -0.88
CA GLY A 81 14.75 -6.30 0.19
C GLY A 81 15.76 -7.35 0.67
N GLN A 82 15.32 -8.59 0.93
CA GLN A 82 16.18 -9.70 1.32
C GLN A 82 17.22 -10.01 0.24
N TRP A 83 16.80 -10.07 -1.02
CA TRP A 83 17.69 -10.28 -2.15
C TRP A 83 18.74 -9.17 -2.28
N LEU A 84 18.31 -7.91 -2.18
CA LEU A 84 19.18 -6.75 -2.28
C LEU A 84 20.25 -6.74 -1.18
N VAL A 85 19.84 -7.01 0.07
CA VAL A 85 20.78 -7.08 1.22
C VAL A 85 21.76 -8.24 1.04
N ALA A 86 21.32 -9.40 0.55
CA ALA A 86 22.18 -10.56 0.34
C ALA A 86 23.19 -10.36 -0.81
N GLN A 87 22.78 -9.67 -1.88
CA GLN A 87 23.61 -9.54 -3.10
C GLN A 87 24.48 -8.29 -3.11
N ARG A 88 24.10 -7.21 -2.44
CA ARG A 88 24.74 -5.90 -2.55
C ARG A 88 24.98 -5.20 -1.19
N PRO A 89 25.57 -5.89 -0.19
CA PRO A 89 25.75 -5.28 1.13
C PRO A 89 26.63 -4.03 1.08
N ALA A 90 27.71 -4.02 0.28
CA ALA A 90 28.62 -2.89 0.14
C ALA A 90 27.96 -1.64 -0.47
N TRP A 91 27.03 -1.84 -1.42
CA TRP A 91 26.29 -0.74 -2.03
C TRP A 91 25.29 -0.10 -1.05
N LEU A 92 24.66 -0.90 -0.20
CA LEU A 92 23.70 -0.41 0.81
C LEU A 92 24.39 0.36 1.94
N THR A 93 25.65 0.04 2.23
CA THR A 93 26.48 0.70 3.26
C THR A 93 27.37 1.81 2.72
N ALA A 94 27.36 2.02 1.40
CA ALA A 94 28.16 3.08 0.77
C ALA A 94 27.73 4.47 1.26
N ALA A 95 28.70 5.36 1.40
CA ALA A 95 28.44 6.74 1.77
C ALA A 95 27.54 7.43 0.74
N VAL A 96 26.56 8.19 1.20
CA VAL A 96 25.65 8.93 0.33
C VAL A 96 26.42 9.92 -0.54
N PRO A 97 26.34 9.84 -1.87
CA PRO A 97 26.98 10.78 -2.77
C PRO A 97 26.58 12.22 -2.46
N ARG A 98 27.50 13.18 -2.67
CA ARG A 98 27.22 14.60 -2.40
C ARG A 98 25.96 15.10 -3.09
N ALA A 99 25.70 14.66 -4.31
CA ALA A 99 24.50 15.02 -5.08
C ALA A 99 23.18 14.49 -4.46
N ALA A 100 23.20 13.38 -3.72
CA ALA A 100 22.03 12.78 -3.08
C ALA A 100 21.82 13.24 -1.63
N ARG A 101 22.72 14.03 -1.06
CA ARG A 101 22.59 14.55 0.32
C ARG A 101 21.30 15.37 0.56
N PRO A 102 20.91 16.29 -0.34
CA PRO A 102 19.64 17.01 -0.16
C PRO A 102 18.44 16.08 -0.08
N LEU A 103 18.41 15.04 -0.93
CA LEU A 103 17.37 14.04 -0.95
C LEU A 103 17.32 13.21 0.36
N ALA A 104 18.50 12.85 0.89
CA ALA A 104 18.61 12.17 2.18
C ALA A 104 18.15 13.05 3.34
N GLN A 105 18.40 14.35 3.30
CA GLN A 105 17.89 15.31 4.28
C GLN A 105 16.36 15.42 4.21
N LEU A 106 15.79 15.56 3.01
CA LEU A 106 14.34 15.56 2.82
C LEU A 106 13.70 14.28 3.34
N GLY A 107 14.34 13.12 3.11
CA GLY A 107 13.87 11.84 3.64
C GLY A 107 13.83 11.81 5.18
N ARG A 108 14.77 12.43 5.86
CA ARG A 108 14.76 12.53 7.34
C ARG A 108 13.60 13.37 7.88
N TRP A 109 13.14 14.37 7.12
CA TRP A 109 12.03 15.23 7.47
C TRP A 109 10.68 14.75 6.91
N SER A 110 10.66 13.65 6.17
CA SER A 110 9.46 13.15 5.49
C SER A 110 8.30 12.89 6.44
N LEU A 111 8.55 12.33 7.62
CA LEU A 111 7.52 12.10 8.63
C LEU A 111 6.96 13.42 9.18
N SER A 112 7.84 14.36 9.51
CA SER A 112 7.42 15.69 9.99
C SER A 112 6.59 16.44 8.95
N TYR A 113 7.02 16.39 7.69
CA TYR A 113 6.26 16.94 6.57
C TYR A 113 4.89 16.26 6.44
N TYR A 114 4.84 14.94 6.49
CA TYR A 114 3.60 14.18 6.42
C TYR A 114 2.62 14.51 7.55
N LEU A 115 3.12 14.71 8.78
CA LEU A 115 2.27 15.05 9.93
C LEU A 115 1.83 16.52 9.92
N LEU A 116 2.66 17.43 9.43
CA LEU A 116 2.42 18.86 9.51
C LEU A 116 1.66 19.43 8.31
N HIS A 117 1.75 18.80 7.12
CA HIS A 117 1.12 19.37 5.93
C HIS A 117 -0.40 19.46 6.03
N GLN A 118 -1.07 18.46 6.60
CA GLN A 118 -2.53 18.49 6.77
C GLN A 118 -3.02 19.59 7.71
N PRO A 119 -2.52 19.70 8.96
CA PRO A 119 -2.87 20.83 9.84
C PRO A 119 -2.56 22.20 9.23
N ALA A 120 -1.42 22.33 8.54
CA ALA A 120 -1.03 23.57 7.89
C ALA A 120 -1.99 23.95 6.76
N MET A 121 -2.39 22.99 5.91
CA MET A 121 -3.37 23.22 4.85
C MET A 121 -4.75 23.60 5.42
N ILE A 122 -5.22 22.90 6.45
CA ILE A 122 -6.50 23.22 7.11
C ILE A 122 -6.46 24.61 7.69
N ALA A 123 -5.39 24.98 8.40
CA ALA A 123 -5.21 26.30 8.96
C ALA A 123 -5.20 27.39 7.87
N ALA A 124 -4.48 27.17 6.78
CA ALA A 124 -4.42 28.10 5.66
C ALA A 124 -5.79 28.29 4.99
N LEU A 125 -6.52 27.20 4.74
CA LEU A 125 -7.86 27.25 4.15
C LEU A 125 -8.87 27.93 5.07
N THR A 126 -8.80 27.67 6.38
CA THR A 126 -9.67 28.31 7.36
C THR A 126 -9.39 29.81 7.44
N ALA A 127 -8.12 30.21 7.46
CA ALA A 127 -7.74 31.62 7.44
C ALA A 127 -8.21 32.33 6.17
N LEU A 128 -8.05 31.67 5.02
CA LEU A 128 -8.52 32.21 3.74
C LEU A 128 -10.05 32.37 3.73
N ALA A 129 -10.79 31.35 4.16
CA ALA A 129 -12.25 31.40 4.26
C ALA A 129 -12.73 32.53 5.17
N TRP A 130 -12.07 32.74 6.32
CA TRP A 130 -12.37 33.83 7.24
C TRP A 130 -12.14 35.20 6.59
N LEU A 131 -11.00 35.38 5.90
CA LEU A 131 -10.69 36.63 5.19
C LEU A 131 -11.70 36.92 4.07
N MET A 132 -12.18 35.92 3.37
CA MET A 132 -13.18 36.06 2.32
C MET A 132 -14.56 36.41 2.92
N ALA A 133 -14.94 35.82 4.05
CA ALA A 133 -16.18 36.13 4.76
C ALA A 133 -16.20 37.56 5.28
N VAL A 134 -15.08 38.04 5.84
CA VAL A 134 -14.93 39.46 6.32
C VAL A 134 -15.05 40.48 5.17
N LYS A 135 -14.62 40.13 3.95
CA LYS A 135 -14.74 41.04 2.80
C LYS A 135 -16.14 41.06 2.16
N ALA A 136 -16.99 40.09 2.48
CA ALA A 136 -18.35 39.99 1.95
C ALA A 136 -19.41 40.68 2.83
N THR A 137 -19.01 41.10 4.03
CA THR A 137 -19.81 41.97 4.97
C THR A 137 -19.42 43.40 4.83
#